data_9f201a9db41c9e1b98964a32bcf21bf9
#
_entry.id   9f201a9db41c9e1b98964a32bcf21bf9
#
_cell.length_a   1.000
_cell.length_b   1.000
_cell.length_c   1.000
_cell.angle_alpha   90.00
_cell.angle_beta   90.00
_cell.angle_gamma   90.00
#
_symmetry.space_group_name_H-M   'P 1'
#
loop_
_entity.id
_entity.type
_entity.pdbx_description
1 polymer ?
#
loop_
_entity_poly.entity_id
_entity_poly.type
_entity_poly.pdbx_seq_one_letter_code
_entity_poly.pdbx_strand_id
1 'polypeptide(L)'
;MESLIGTTTDQAPANPAATDDMLATQPIGYWSGLAHGTVTRHLRDAMAKIDVTQPQYWVLNRVNGGSAAPSREEVVAQLTHLADGPREIDWVVDQLLHREWLRIDDGQRLHLTDAGEAARARLRELATEVRAVVHKGISDDEYVAALKVLRTMVANVGGDGASGNPF
;
A
#
# COMPACT_ATOMS: atom_id res chain seq x y z
N MET A 1 4.01 51.64 -32.20
CA MET A 1 4.90 51.39 -31.04
C MET A 1 4.35 50.16 -30.35
N GLU A 2 4.75 48.98 -30.83
CA GLU A 2 4.30 47.69 -30.29
C GLU A 2 5.36 47.15 -29.37
N SER A 3 4.96 46.90 -28.11
CA SER A 3 5.80 46.25 -27.12
C SER A 3 5.50 44.77 -27.11
N LEU A 4 6.43 43.99 -27.61
CA LEU A 4 6.47 42.53 -27.52
C LEU A 4 6.91 42.13 -26.11
N ILE A 5 5.99 41.57 -25.33
CA ILE A 5 6.33 40.89 -24.04
C ILE A 5 6.55 39.42 -24.38
N GLY A 6 7.83 39.05 -24.47
CA GLY A 6 8.24 37.66 -24.59
C GLY A 6 8.00 36.92 -23.25
N THR A 7 7.09 35.97 -23.26
CA THR A 7 6.93 34.99 -22.17
C THR A 7 8.07 33.96 -22.25
N THR A 8 9.07 34.13 -21.42
CA THR A 8 10.10 33.10 -21.19
C THR A 8 9.47 32.00 -20.37
N THR A 9 9.14 30.88 -21.01
CA THR A 9 8.78 29.64 -20.32
C THR A 9 10.06 29.12 -19.67
N ASP A 10 10.16 29.29 -18.36
CA ASP A 10 11.21 28.69 -17.53
C ASP A 10 10.96 27.17 -17.49
N GLN A 11 11.53 26.45 -18.44
CA GLN A 11 11.53 25.00 -18.48
C GLN A 11 12.69 24.55 -17.59
N ALA A 12 12.35 24.09 -16.36
CA ALA A 12 13.32 23.46 -15.48
C ALA A 12 14.13 22.40 -16.25
N PRO A 13 15.47 22.34 -16.11
CA PRO A 13 16.28 21.41 -16.86
C PRO A 13 15.83 19.98 -16.58
N ALA A 14 15.43 19.26 -17.63
CA ALA A 14 15.18 17.84 -17.55
C ALA A 14 16.45 17.18 -17.03
N ASN A 15 16.36 16.53 -15.87
CA ASN A 15 17.44 15.75 -15.30
C ASN A 15 17.90 14.75 -16.39
N PRO A 16 19.18 14.75 -16.85
CA PRO A 16 19.62 13.85 -17.89
C PRO A 16 19.32 12.42 -17.44
N ALA A 17 18.65 11.65 -18.30
CA ALA A 17 18.34 10.25 -18.03
C ALA A 17 19.63 9.54 -17.60
N ALA A 18 19.65 8.97 -16.39
CA ALA A 18 20.81 8.24 -15.91
C ALA A 18 21.08 7.07 -16.86
N THR A 19 22.34 6.90 -17.25
CA THR A 19 22.73 5.76 -18.09
C THR A 19 22.66 4.46 -17.30
N ASP A 20 22.50 3.31 -17.96
CA ASP A 20 22.44 2.00 -17.31
C ASP A 20 23.66 1.74 -16.42
N ASP A 21 24.86 2.16 -16.85
CA ASP A 21 26.08 2.05 -16.05
C ASP A 21 26.00 2.88 -14.76
N MET A 22 25.42 4.07 -14.80
CA MET A 22 25.22 4.90 -13.62
C MET A 22 24.18 4.28 -12.68
N LEU A 23 23.10 3.70 -13.23
CA LEU A 23 22.08 3.03 -12.44
C LEU A 23 22.62 1.76 -11.77
N ALA A 24 23.45 0.98 -12.46
CA ALA A 24 24.05 -0.25 -11.95
C ALA A 24 24.93 -0.04 -10.70
N THR A 25 25.47 1.17 -10.51
CA THR A 25 26.31 1.50 -9.34
C THR A 25 25.52 2.08 -8.16
N GLN A 26 24.22 2.38 -8.35
CA GLN A 26 23.42 3.01 -7.28
C GLN A 26 22.94 1.98 -6.24
N PRO A 27 22.90 2.37 -4.94
CA PRO A 27 22.48 1.45 -3.91
C PRO A 27 20.97 1.18 -4.00
N ILE A 28 20.61 -0.09 -4.13
CA ILE A 28 19.21 -0.52 -4.21
C ILE A 28 18.39 -0.09 -2.98
N GLY A 29 19.01 -0.04 -1.80
CA GLY A 29 18.36 0.37 -0.55
C GLY A 29 17.82 1.80 -0.60
N TYR A 30 18.51 2.71 -1.28
CA TYR A 30 18.03 4.07 -1.50
C TYR A 30 16.75 4.07 -2.36
N TRP A 31 16.78 3.42 -3.51
CA TRP A 31 15.66 3.42 -4.45
C TRP A 31 14.45 2.65 -3.93
N SER A 32 14.65 1.51 -3.29
CA SER A 32 13.56 0.74 -2.68
C SER A 32 12.91 1.50 -1.53
N GLY A 33 13.69 2.18 -0.68
CA GLY A 33 13.17 3.02 0.40
C GLY A 33 12.40 4.22 -0.12
N LEU A 34 12.93 4.93 -1.13
CA LEU A 34 12.26 6.06 -1.77
C LEU A 34 10.96 5.63 -2.45
N ALA A 35 10.98 4.54 -3.21
CA ALA A 35 9.79 3.99 -3.87
C ALA A 35 8.74 3.60 -2.84
N HIS A 36 9.11 2.85 -1.78
CA HIS A 36 8.21 2.47 -0.71
C HIS A 36 7.56 3.71 -0.08
N GLY A 37 8.34 4.70 0.36
CA GLY A 37 7.82 5.89 1.02
C GLY A 37 6.90 6.71 0.12
N THR A 38 7.25 6.85 -1.16
CA THR A 38 6.46 7.65 -2.12
C THR A 38 5.15 6.96 -2.47
N VAL A 39 5.19 5.67 -2.79
CA VAL A 39 3.98 4.88 -3.14
C VAL A 39 3.04 4.77 -1.95
N THR A 40 3.58 4.48 -0.75
CA THR A 40 2.78 4.38 0.47
C THR A 40 2.10 5.71 0.81
N ARG A 41 2.81 6.83 0.69
CA ARG A 41 2.22 8.16 0.91
C ARG A 41 1.09 8.43 -0.08
N HIS A 42 1.31 8.17 -1.38
CA HIS A 42 0.30 8.36 -2.40
C HIS A 42 -0.97 7.53 -2.14
N LEU A 43 -0.81 6.28 -1.71
CA LEU A 43 -1.93 5.43 -1.31
C LEU A 43 -2.66 5.97 -0.07
N ARG A 44 -1.93 6.38 0.97
CA ARG A 44 -2.52 6.95 2.20
C ARG A 44 -3.27 8.25 1.91
N ASP A 45 -2.73 9.12 1.06
CA ASP A 45 -3.39 10.36 0.64
C ASP A 45 -4.70 10.09 -0.14
N ALA A 46 -4.70 9.05 -0.97
CA ALA A 46 -5.89 8.62 -1.70
C ALA A 46 -6.96 8.05 -0.74
N MET A 47 -6.56 7.21 0.22
CA MET A 47 -7.46 6.64 1.24
C MET A 47 -8.03 7.71 2.17
N ALA A 48 -7.24 8.72 2.54
CA ALA A 48 -7.69 9.83 3.38
C ALA A 48 -8.83 10.63 2.75
N LYS A 49 -8.89 10.73 1.43
CA LYS A 49 -9.98 11.41 0.70
C LYS A 49 -11.35 10.73 0.88
N ILE A 50 -11.36 9.47 1.27
CA ILE A 50 -12.57 8.68 1.54
C ILE A 50 -12.70 8.33 3.03
N ASP A 51 -11.95 9.02 3.89
CA ASP A 51 -11.95 8.85 5.35
C ASP A 51 -11.64 7.42 5.79
N VAL A 52 -10.61 6.81 5.19
CA VAL A 52 -10.10 5.48 5.55
C VAL A 52 -8.60 5.53 5.74
N THR A 53 -8.10 4.74 6.69
CA THR A 53 -6.67 4.55 6.92
C THR A 53 -6.19 3.22 6.33
N GLN A 54 -4.90 3.13 6.07
CA GLN A 54 -4.30 1.90 5.56
C GLN A 54 -4.46 0.71 6.55
N PRO A 55 -4.31 0.85 7.87
CA PRO A 55 -4.61 -0.22 8.82
C PRO A 55 -6.07 -0.68 8.80
N GLN A 56 -7.02 0.24 8.60
CA GLN A 56 -8.43 -0.15 8.43
C GLN A 56 -8.63 -1.03 7.20
N TYR A 57 -7.96 -0.70 6.09
CA TYR A 57 -8.00 -1.53 4.88
C TYR A 57 -7.40 -2.93 5.11
N TRP A 58 -6.29 -3.03 5.84
CA TRP A 58 -5.71 -4.34 6.18
C TRP A 58 -6.69 -5.21 6.97
N VAL A 59 -7.33 -4.65 8.00
CA VAL A 59 -8.30 -5.37 8.83
C VAL A 59 -9.51 -5.82 8.01
N LEU A 60 -10.09 -4.95 7.17
CA LEU A 60 -11.22 -5.30 6.31
C LEU A 60 -10.89 -6.44 5.34
N ASN A 61 -9.69 -6.44 4.74
CA ASN A 61 -9.25 -7.52 3.88
C ASN A 61 -9.03 -8.81 4.66
N ARG A 62 -8.46 -8.72 5.87
CA ARG A 62 -8.17 -9.89 6.69
C ARG A 62 -9.43 -10.60 7.17
N VAL A 63 -10.45 -9.85 7.58
CA VAL A 63 -11.73 -10.43 8.04
C VAL A 63 -12.43 -11.20 6.91
N ASN A 64 -12.27 -10.79 5.65
CA ASN A 64 -12.89 -11.47 4.51
C ASN A 64 -11.99 -12.48 3.78
N GLY A 65 -10.70 -12.55 4.10
CA GLY A 65 -9.70 -13.32 3.34
C GLY A 65 -9.59 -14.80 3.67
N GLY A 66 -10.37 -15.32 4.63
CA GLY A 66 -10.27 -16.70 5.10
C GLY A 66 -11.51 -17.54 4.87
N SER A 67 -11.36 -18.88 4.95
CA SER A 67 -12.48 -19.85 4.86
C SER A 67 -13.35 -19.84 6.13
N ALA A 68 -12.86 -19.27 7.23
CA ALA A 68 -13.58 -19.10 8.48
C ALA A 68 -13.38 -17.66 9.00
N ALA A 69 -14.41 -17.10 9.62
CA ALA A 69 -14.35 -15.79 10.25
C ALA A 69 -13.27 -15.78 11.34
N PRO A 70 -12.32 -14.83 11.34
CA PRO A 70 -11.25 -14.77 12.32
C PRO A 70 -11.73 -14.20 13.66
N SER A 71 -11.07 -14.56 14.76
CA SER A 71 -11.21 -13.82 16.01
C SER A 71 -10.43 -12.50 15.98
N ARG A 72 -10.69 -11.62 16.94
CA ARG A 72 -9.94 -10.37 17.11
C ARG A 72 -8.44 -10.65 17.30
N GLU A 73 -8.11 -11.61 18.16
CA GLU A 73 -6.74 -11.99 18.48
C GLU A 73 -6.00 -12.50 17.24
N GLU A 74 -6.67 -13.30 16.41
CA GLU A 74 -6.11 -13.81 15.16
C GLU A 74 -5.81 -12.66 14.18
N VAL A 75 -6.70 -11.68 14.04
CA VAL A 75 -6.49 -10.50 13.19
C VAL A 75 -5.32 -9.67 13.71
N VAL A 76 -5.29 -9.38 15.02
CA VAL A 76 -4.21 -8.62 15.66
C VAL A 76 -2.87 -9.32 15.47
N ALA A 77 -2.77 -10.61 15.78
CA ALA A 77 -1.52 -11.38 15.67
C ALA A 77 -0.96 -11.37 14.25
N GLN A 78 -1.83 -11.43 13.24
CA GLN A 78 -1.42 -11.49 11.84
C GLN A 78 -1.01 -10.14 11.25
N LEU A 79 -1.52 -9.02 11.79
CA LEU A 79 -1.27 -7.68 11.25
C LEU A 79 -0.31 -6.82 12.08
N THR A 80 0.02 -7.22 13.32
CA THR A 80 0.89 -6.45 14.22
C THR A 80 2.26 -6.13 13.60
N HIS A 81 2.80 -7.01 12.76
CA HIS A 81 4.09 -6.78 12.09
C HIS A 81 4.07 -5.66 11.05
N LEU A 82 2.88 -5.21 10.62
CA LEU A 82 2.67 -4.09 9.69
C LEU A 82 2.36 -2.77 10.41
N ALA A 83 2.05 -2.85 11.69
CA ALA A 83 1.57 -1.74 12.50
C ALA A 83 2.72 -0.84 12.98
N ASP A 84 2.44 0.46 13.12
CA ASP A 84 3.38 1.42 13.71
C ASP A 84 3.51 1.26 15.23
N GLY A 85 2.59 0.50 15.87
CA GLY A 85 2.62 0.25 17.31
C GLY A 85 1.83 -0.99 17.74
N PRO A 86 2.10 -1.53 18.95
CA PRO A 86 1.60 -2.83 19.39
C PRO A 86 0.07 -2.88 19.60
N ARG A 87 -0.59 -1.74 19.75
CA ARG A 87 -2.04 -1.62 19.96
C ARG A 87 -2.81 -1.06 18.77
N GLU A 88 -2.13 -0.72 17.69
CA GLU A 88 -2.77 -0.04 16.56
C GLU A 88 -3.87 -0.89 15.94
N ILE A 89 -3.61 -2.15 15.65
CA ILE A 89 -4.59 -3.04 15.01
C ILE A 89 -5.80 -3.29 15.91
N ASP A 90 -5.58 -3.46 17.21
CA ASP A 90 -6.66 -3.64 18.18
C ASP A 90 -7.60 -2.43 18.23
N TRP A 91 -7.02 -1.23 18.27
CA TRP A 91 -7.78 0.03 18.19
C TRP A 91 -8.50 0.21 16.85
N VAL A 92 -7.87 -0.19 15.75
CA VAL A 92 -8.51 -0.17 14.42
C VAL A 92 -9.72 -1.08 14.35
N VAL A 93 -9.67 -2.27 14.97
CA VAL A 93 -10.82 -3.17 15.08
C VAL A 93 -11.97 -2.47 15.85
N ASP A 94 -11.68 -1.78 16.96
CA ASP A 94 -12.69 -1.03 17.70
C ASP A 94 -13.32 0.09 16.86
N GLN A 95 -12.51 0.83 16.09
CA GLN A 95 -13.00 1.84 15.18
C GLN A 95 -13.95 1.27 14.12
N LEU A 96 -13.60 0.12 13.52
CA LEU A 96 -14.41 -0.50 12.49
C LEU A 96 -15.71 -1.09 13.05
N LEU A 97 -15.70 -1.59 14.29
CA LEU A 97 -16.91 -1.99 15.01
C LEU A 97 -17.80 -0.76 15.29
N HIS A 98 -17.22 0.35 15.76
CA HIS A 98 -17.94 1.60 16.01
C HIS A 98 -18.53 2.22 14.71
N ARG A 99 -17.85 2.06 13.57
CA ARG A 99 -18.37 2.46 12.24
C ARG A 99 -19.42 1.49 11.69
N GLU A 100 -19.73 0.42 12.41
CA GLU A 100 -20.62 -0.65 11.94
C GLU A 100 -20.15 -1.31 10.63
N TRP A 101 -18.85 -1.27 10.35
CA TRP A 101 -18.27 -1.98 9.20
C TRP A 101 -17.89 -3.42 9.55
N LEU A 102 -17.67 -3.67 10.83
CA LEU A 102 -17.51 -5.00 11.39
C LEU A 102 -18.62 -5.27 12.43
N ARG A 103 -18.90 -6.53 12.63
CA ARG A 103 -19.68 -7.05 13.75
C ARG A 103 -18.99 -8.26 14.36
N ILE A 104 -19.30 -8.53 15.62
CA ILE A 104 -18.86 -9.74 16.34
C ILE A 104 -20.07 -10.64 16.51
N ASP A 105 -19.91 -11.94 16.25
CA ASP A 105 -20.94 -12.95 16.52
C ASP A 105 -20.82 -13.55 17.94
N ASP A 106 -21.74 -14.43 18.32
CA ASP A 106 -21.77 -15.09 19.63
C ASP A 106 -20.51 -15.96 19.88
N GLY A 107 -19.83 -16.39 18.82
CA GLY A 107 -18.55 -17.12 18.86
C GLY A 107 -17.32 -16.22 18.93
N GLN A 108 -17.48 -14.91 19.15
CA GLN A 108 -16.40 -13.91 19.18
C GLN A 108 -15.63 -13.83 17.86
N ARG A 109 -16.32 -14.08 16.72
CA ARG A 109 -15.76 -13.99 15.38
C ARG A 109 -16.14 -12.68 14.72
N LEU A 110 -15.18 -12.10 14.00
CA LEU A 110 -15.35 -10.85 13.25
C LEU A 110 -15.93 -11.14 11.87
N HIS A 111 -16.96 -10.38 11.51
CA HIS A 111 -17.60 -10.43 10.19
C HIS A 111 -17.72 -9.03 9.61
N LEU A 112 -17.63 -8.92 8.29
CA LEU A 112 -18.02 -7.71 7.60
C LEU A 112 -19.55 -7.55 7.66
N THR A 113 -20.01 -6.33 7.79
CA THR A 113 -21.40 -5.94 7.53
C THR A 113 -21.56 -5.57 6.04
N ASP A 114 -22.77 -5.35 5.58
CA ASP A 114 -23.02 -4.83 4.22
C ASP A 114 -22.29 -3.50 3.98
N ALA A 115 -22.23 -2.63 5.00
CA ALA A 115 -21.48 -1.37 4.95
C ALA A 115 -19.96 -1.62 4.89
N GLY A 116 -19.46 -2.60 5.62
CA GLY A 116 -18.05 -3.01 5.59
C GLY A 116 -17.66 -3.60 4.23
N GLU A 117 -18.51 -4.42 3.62
CA GLU A 117 -18.29 -4.97 2.27
C GLU A 117 -18.26 -3.84 1.23
N ALA A 118 -19.19 -2.89 1.30
CA ALA A 118 -19.22 -1.73 0.41
C ALA A 118 -17.96 -0.86 0.55
N ALA A 119 -17.52 -0.60 1.79
CA ALA A 119 -16.30 0.14 2.06
C ALA A 119 -15.06 -0.59 1.51
N ARG A 120 -14.98 -1.89 1.72
CA ARG A 120 -13.89 -2.72 1.20
C ARG A 120 -13.88 -2.78 -0.33
N ALA A 121 -15.04 -2.87 -0.98
CA ALA A 121 -15.13 -2.83 -2.45
C ALA A 121 -14.59 -1.50 -3.00
N ARG A 122 -15.00 -0.37 -2.41
CA ARG A 122 -14.52 0.97 -2.79
C ARG A 122 -13.01 1.13 -2.59
N LEU A 123 -12.47 0.58 -1.49
CA LEU A 123 -11.02 0.59 -1.24
C LEU A 123 -10.24 -0.22 -2.27
N ARG A 124 -10.81 -1.33 -2.74
CA ARG A 124 -10.19 -2.16 -3.79
C ARG A 124 -10.15 -1.44 -5.13
N GLU A 125 -11.21 -0.73 -5.49
CA GLU A 125 -11.25 0.13 -6.68
C GLU A 125 -10.19 1.22 -6.57
N LEU A 126 -10.12 1.93 -5.43
CA LEU A 126 -9.11 2.95 -5.17
C LEU A 126 -7.68 2.40 -5.26
N ALA A 127 -7.41 1.23 -4.68
CA ALA A 127 -6.10 0.59 -4.77
C ALA A 127 -5.74 0.26 -6.22
N THR A 128 -6.72 -0.15 -7.03
CA THR A 128 -6.54 -0.41 -8.46
C THR A 128 -6.20 0.87 -9.23
N GLU A 129 -6.88 2.00 -8.94
CA GLU A 129 -6.59 3.30 -9.53
C GLU A 129 -5.18 3.79 -9.16
N VAL A 130 -4.82 3.69 -7.87
CA VAL A 130 -3.48 4.05 -7.39
C VAL A 130 -2.41 3.20 -8.08
N ARG A 131 -2.66 1.89 -8.19
CA ARG A 131 -1.75 0.98 -8.89
C ARG A 131 -1.57 1.39 -10.36
N ALA A 132 -2.63 1.73 -11.06
CA ALA A 132 -2.56 2.17 -12.46
C ALA A 132 -1.70 3.43 -12.63
N VAL A 133 -1.77 4.38 -11.68
CA VAL A 133 -0.91 5.58 -11.69
C VAL A 133 0.55 5.21 -11.43
N VAL A 134 0.81 4.37 -10.42
CA VAL A 134 2.17 3.95 -10.04
C VAL A 134 2.85 3.13 -11.15
N HIS A 135 2.09 2.30 -11.86
CA HIS A 135 2.60 1.43 -12.92
C HIS A 135 2.62 2.09 -14.31
N LYS A 136 2.22 3.36 -14.41
CA LYS A 136 2.22 4.04 -15.71
C LYS A 136 3.60 4.00 -16.38
N GLY A 137 3.67 3.39 -17.56
CA GLY A 137 4.91 3.24 -18.33
C GLY A 137 5.82 2.08 -17.89
N ILE A 138 5.32 1.22 -16.99
CA ILE A 138 6.01 0.00 -16.54
C ILE A 138 5.20 -1.20 -17.03
N SER A 139 5.81 -2.10 -17.77
CA SER A 139 5.19 -3.35 -18.17
C SER A 139 5.11 -4.36 -16.99
N ASP A 140 4.20 -5.31 -17.08
CA ASP A 140 4.11 -6.38 -16.07
C ASP A 140 5.40 -7.20 -15.97
N ASP A 141 6.08 -7.42 -17.10
CA ASP A 141 7.36 -8.16 -17.12
C ASP A 141 8.47 -7.40 -16.37
N GLU A 142 8.59 -6.09 -16.59
CA GLU A 142 9.54 -5.23 -15.86
C GLU A 142 9.24 -5.20 -14.37
N TYR A 143 7.96 -5.05 -14.01
CA TYR A 143 7.55 -5.07 -12.61
C TYR A 143 7.85 -6.40 -11.93
N VAL A 144 7.53 -7.52 -12.59
CA VAL A 144 7.83 -8.87 -12.08
C VAL A 144 9.34 -9.09 -11.96
N ALA A 145 10.14 -8.62 -12.92
CA ALA A 145 11.59 -8.70 -12.88
C ALA A 145 12.15 -7.94 -11.67
N ALA A 146 11.70 -6.72 -11.42
CA ALA A 146 12.11 -5.93 -10.26
C ALA A 146 11.78 -6.64 -8.93
N LEU A 147 10.57 -7.19 -8.79
CA LEU A 147 10.19 -7.95 -7.58
C LEU A 147 11.04 -9.23 -7.38
N LYS A 148 11.38 -9.94 -8.46
CA LYS A 148 12.25 -11.12 -8.39
C LYS A 148 13.64 -10.74 -7.89
N VAL A 149 14.21 -9.63 -8.36
CA VAL A 149 15.51 -9.12 -7.92
C VAL A 149 15.46 -8.79 -6.42
N LEU A 150 14.47 -8.02 -5.97
CA LEU A 150 14.31 -7.66 -4.56
C LEU A 150 14.17 -8.90 -3.66
N ARG A 151 13.36 -9.87 -4.07
CA ARG A 151 13.19 -11.14 -3.33
C ARG A 151 14.49 -11.93 -3.23
N THR A 152 15.26 -12.01 -4.32
CA THR A 152 16.57 -12.67 -4.33
C THR A 152 17.53 -11.97 -3.38
N MET A 153 17.59 -10.64 -3.38
CA MET A 153 18.44 -9.88 -2.45
C MET A 153 18.07 -10.14 -0.98
N VAL A 154 16.79 -10.18 -0.65
CA VAL A 154 16.32 -10.52 0.70
C VAL A 154 16.76 -11.93 1.09
N ALA A 155 16.59 -12.92 0.22
CA ALA A 155 16.98 -14.30 0.46
C ALA A 155 18.51 -14.45 0.65
N ASN A 156 19.32 -13.74 -0.14
CA ASN A 156 20.79 -13.80 -0.07
C ASN A 156 21.36 -13.34 1.27
N VAL A 157 20.66 -12.48 1.99
CA VAL A 157 21.08 -11.98 3.32
C VAL A 157 20.34 -12.66 4.48
N GLY A 158 19.68 -13.79 4.22
CA GLY A 158 18.99 -14.58 5.24
C GLY A 158 17.68 -13.98 5.73
N GLY A 159 17.09 -13.03 4.99
CA GLY A 159 15.75 -12.57 5.25
C GLY A 159 14.74 -13.66 4.90
N ASP A 160 13.81 -13.97 5.80
CA ASP A 160 12.64 -14.79 5.49
C ASP A 160 11.84 -14.04 4.43
N GLY A 161 11.99 -14.45 3.18
CA GLY A 161 11.25 -13.87 2.07
C GLY A 161 9.77 -13.92 2.43
N ALA A 162 9.19 -12.76 2.61
CA ALA A 162 7.86 -12.54 3.18
C ALA A 162 6.87 -13.64 2.78
N SER A 163 6.66 -14.58 3.66
CA SER A 163 5.59 -15.57 3.60
C SER A 163 4.30 -14.83 3.99
N GLY A 164 3.75 -14.10 3.05
CA GLY A 164 2.49 -13.42 3.27
C GLY A 164 2.46 -12.08 2.58
N ASN A 165 1.89 -12.06 1.37
CA ASN A 165 1.39 -10.82 0.80
C ASN A 165 0.21 -10.37 1.70
N PRO A 166 0.26 -9.18 2.35
CA PRO A 166 -0.84 -8.68 3.18
C PRO A 166 -2.04 -8.21 2.35
N PHE A 167 -1.99 -8.31 1.01
CA PHE A 167 -3.00 -7.82 0.08
C PHE A 167 -3.63 -8.94 -0.73
#